data_4fa74248f8f309a285bc5637101a51ae
#
_entry.id   4fa74248f8f309a285bc5637101a51ae
#
_cell.length_a   1.000
_cell.length_b   1.000
_cell.length_c   1.000
_cell.angle_alpha   90.00
_cell.angle_beta   90.00
_cell.angle_gamma   90.00
#
_symmetry.space_group_name_H-M   'P 1'
#
loop_
_entity.id
_entity.type
_entity.pdbx_description
1 polymer ?
#
loop_
_entity_poly.entity_id
_entity_poly.type
_entity_poly.pdbx_seq_one_letter_code
_entity_poly.pdbx_strand_id
1 'polypeptide(L)'
;CNKQAAKLFRVVFEIGKIGYNEIYTQHIVLGEGDAAIDDDHIVAVFKGGTVHTDSVDTAEENNFNLNIMKRLFICAALLVAGALGASAQTKNGGISAEMLDRISKSYTGSAEQKAVKNALASTSIATLAINSENLAMIDTHFSHRVKTQGITDQKSSGRCWLFTGLNVLRAKMIDKHNLPGFEFSQNYNSFYDQLEKANLFLQAIIDTRDLPMDDRKVDWLMKNPIGDGGQFTGVSNLIMKYGVVPKEAMPETFQSNNTSQMAMILKLKLREFALELRELKPAKAAERKEEMLTEIYRILVECLGVPPTEFEWTRYDKAGNVVSTKTYTPKSFYEEFIGEDLESNYIMIMNDPTREYGKVYEIEYDRHVYDGENWLYINLPIERVKELAIASIKDNTAMYFSCDVGKFANRTKGTLDVNNFDYASLFRTSFPMDKKQRIQTYSSGSSHAM
;
A
#
# COMPACT_ATOMS: atom_id res chain seq x y z
N CYS A 1 -12.11 -41.47 0.85
CA CYS A 1 -11.75 -40.47 1.88
C CYS A 1 -10.49 -39.76 1.46
N ASN A 2 -10.36 -38.67 1.11
CA ASN A 2 -10.77 -37.33 1.12
C ASN A 2 -9.80 -36.46 0.33
N LYS A 3 -10.06 -36.26 -0.96
CA LYS A 3 -9.34 -35.20 -1.73
C LYS A 3 -9.69 -33.79 -1.24
N GLN A 4 -10.79 -33.60 -0.53
CA GLN A 4 -11.20 -32.32 0.05
C GLN A 4 -10.44 -31.95 1.34
N ALA A 5 -10.01 -32.91 2.13
CA ALA A 5 -9.21 -32.64 3.33
C ALA A 5 -7.77 -32.20 3.00
N ALA A 6 -7.19 -32.69 1.90
CA ALA A 6 -5.86 -32.26 1.45
C ALA A 6 -5.83 -30.82 0.91
N LYS A 7 -6.97 -30.29 0.43
CA LYS A 7 -7.06 -28.87 0.00
C LYS A 7 -7.04 -27.87 1.16
N LEU A 8 -7.33 -28.30 2.37
CA LEU A 8 -7.36 -27.43 3.56
C LEU A 8 -5.95 -27.11 4.15
N PHE A 9 -4.91 -27.76 3.70
CA PHE A 9 -3.57 -27.64 4.30
C PHE A 9 -2.65 -26.64 3.62
N ARG A 10 -3.06 -25.98 2.54
CA ARG A 10 -2.27 -24.94 1.87
C ARG A 10 -2.96 -23.60 2.05
N VAL A 11 -2.67 -22.99 3.17
CA VAL A 11 -3.33 -21.76 3.58
C VAL A 11 -2.40 -20.57 3.40
N VAL A 12 -2.89 -19.57 2.70
CA VAL A 12 -2.28 -18.24 2.65
C VAL A 12 -3.01 -17.37 3.66
N PHE A 13 -2.26 -16.80 4.62
CA PHE A 13 -2.84 -15.95 5.64
C PHE A 13 -2.65 -14.49 5.28
N GLU A 14 -3.72 -13.75 5.26
CA GLU A 14 -3.69 -12.31 5.24
C GLU A 14 -4.46 -11.75 6.43
N ILE A 15 -3.76 -11.02 7.30
CA ILE A 15 -4.35 -10.39 8.46
C ILE A 15 -4.44 -8.89 8.21
N GLY A 16 -5.59 -8.47 7.73
CA GLY A 16 -6.05 -7.10 7.82
C GLY A 16 -5.50 -6.10 6.80
N LYS A 17 -6.01 -6.13 5.60
CA LYS A 17 -5.96 -5.01 4.68
C LYS A 17 -7.36 -4.47 4.46
N ILE A 18 -7.83 -3.64 5.37
CA ILE A 18 -9.02 -2.82 5.14
C ILE A 18 -8.78 -1.52 5.87
N GLY A 19 -8.32 -0.53 5.16
CA GLY A 19 -8.05 0.74 5.78
C GLY A 19 -8.47 1.94 4.97
N TYR A 20 -8.45 1.90 3.66
CA TYR A 20 -8.70 3.11 2.87
C TYR A 20 -10.01 3.10 2.09
N ASN A 21 -10.69 1.97 1.99
CA ASN A 21 -11.75 1.80 1.00
C ASN A 21 -13.16 1.66 1.53
N GLU A 22 -13.39 1.50 2.84
CA GLU A 22 -14.77 1.30 3.34
C GLU A 22 -15.68 2.52 3.22
N ILE A 23 -15.13 3.73 3.06
CA ILE A 23 -15.94 4.89 2.67
C ILE A 23 -16.36 4.80 1.20
N TYR A 24 -15.65 3.99 0.42
CA TYR A 24 -15.75 4.01 -1.03
C TYR A 24 -16.35 2.76 -1.62
N THR A 25 -16.67 1.76 -0.85
CA THR A 25 -17.22 0.66 -1.54
C THR A 25 -17.89 -0.33 -0.78
N GLN A 26 -18.57 -0.71 -1.50
CA GLN A 26 -18.83 -2.12 -1.73
C GLN A 26 -17.87 -2.82 -2.73
N HIS A 27 -16.91 -2.18 -3.39
CA HIS A 27 -16.26 -2.81 -4.56
C HIS A 27 -14.81 -2.48 -4.91
N ILE A 28 -13.97 -1.83 -4.11
CA ILE A 28 -12.59 -1.57 -4.54
C ILE A 28 -11.61 -1.66 -3.38
N VAL A 29 -10.50 -2.39 -3.54
CA VAL A 29 -9.38 -2.44 -2.60
C VAL A 29 -8.09 -1.96 -3.24
N LEU A 30 -7.33 -1.22 -2.47
CA LEU A 30 -6.09 -0.58 -2.88
C LEU A 30 -4.86 -1.33 -2.40
N GLY A 31 -3.88 -1.46 -3.29
CA GLY A 31 -2.52 -1.68 -2.88
C GLY A 31 -1.86 -0.36 -2.50
N GLU A 32 -1.39 -0.20 -1.29
CA GLU A 32 -0.61 0.96 -0.88
C GLU A 32 0.86 0.79 -1.24
N GLY A 33 1.37 1.76 -2.02
CA GLY A 33 2.79 2.06 -2.02
C GLY A 33 3.05 3.18 -1.01
N ASP A 34 4.15 3.12 -0.31
CA ASP A 34 4.59 4.14 0.65
C ASP A 34 4.62 5.52 0.01
N ALA A 35 3.70 6.40 0.43
CA ALA A 35 3.81 7.82 0.17
C ALA A 35 4.73 8.43 1.23
N ALA A 36 5.96 8.71 0.88
CA ALA A 36 6.75 9.73 1.56
C ALA A 36 6.08 11.08 1.27
N ILE A 37 5.50 11.69 2.28
CA ILE A 37 5.00 13.06 2.21
C ILE A 37 6.22 13.97 2.31
N ASP A 38 6.53 14.66 1.23
CA ASP A 38 7.45 15.78 1.22
C ASP A 38 6.61 17.05 1.28
N ASP A 39 6.82 17.84 2.35
CA ASP A 39 6.15 19.12 2.59
C ASP A 39 6.75 20.19 1.67
N ASP A 40 6.11 20.48 0.56
CA ASP A 40 6.40 21.70 -0.19
C ASP A 40 5.24 22.70 -0.11
N HIS A 41 5.57 23.82 0.52
CA HIS A 41 4.71 24.96 0.77
C HIS A 41 4.11 25.55 -0.50
N ILE A 42 2.79 25.59 -0.59
CA ILE A 42 2.09 26.45 -1.54
C ILE A 42 1.92 27.82 -0.90
N VAL A 43 2.74 28.76 -1.29
CA VAL A 43 2.54 30.19 -1.00
C VAL A 43 1.69 30.80 -2.12
N ALA A 44 0.44 31.07 -1.84
CA ALA A 44 -0.40 31.85 -2.74
C ALA A 44 -0.08 33.33 -2.60
N VAL A 45 0.54 33.92 -3.62
CA VAL A 45 0.77 35.37 -3.70
C VAL A 45 -0.41 36.01 -4.45
N PHE A 46 -1.23 36.76 -3.73
CA PHE A 46 -2.21 37.64 -4.35
C PHE A 46 -1.51 38.95 -4.77
N LYS A 47 -1.40 39.20 -6.08
CA LYS A 47 -1.03 40.51 -6.61
C LYS A 47 -2.23 41.41 -6.64
N GLY A 48 -2.20 42.50 -5.86
CA GLY A 48 -3.16 43.56 -5.91
C GLY A 48 -3.07 44.36 -7.23
N GLY A 49 -4.20 44.50 -7.89
CA GLY A 49 -4.34 45.40 -9.05
C GLY A 49 -4.60 46.82 -8.59
N THR A 50 -3.82 47.75 -9.09
CA THR A 50 -4.00 49.21 -8.95
C THR A 50 -5.13 49.66 -9.86
N VAL A 51 -6.06 50.42 -9.28
CA VAL A 51 -7.12 51.13 -10.03
C VAL A 51 -6.65 52.56 -10.30
N HIS A 52 -6.60 52.94 -11.57
CA HIS A 52 -6.39 54.33 -12.01
C HIS A 52 -7.70 55.13 -11.84
N THR A 53 -7.58 56.28 -11.22
CA THR A 53 -8.64 57.27 -11.18
C THR A 53 -8.31 58.37 -12.18
N ASP A 54 -9.17 58.53 -13.18
CA ASP A 54 -9.16 59.73 -14.01
C ASP A 54 -10.14 60.78 -13.47
N SER A 55 -9.68 62.03 -13.45
CA SER A 55 -10.34 63.23 -12.97
C SER A 55 -11.38 63.78 -13.98
N VAL A 56 -12.54 64.24 -13.52
CA VAL A 56 -13.36 65.22 -14.23
C VAL A 56 -13.87 66.29 -13.26
N ASP A 57 -13.76 67.52 -13.74
CA ASP A 57 -13.93 68.81 -13.08
C ASP A 57 -15.35 69.23 -12.65
N THR A 58 -15.36 69.94 -11.56
CA THR A 58 -16.03 71.15 -11.11
C THR A 58 -17.44 71.51 -11.52
N ALA A 59 -18.11 72.01 -10.47
CA ALA A 59 -19.09 73.05 -10.34
C ALA A 59 -20.57 72.65 -10.26
N GLU A 60 -21.04 72.60 -9.03
CA GLU A 60 -22.29 73.33 -8.58
C GLU A 60 -22.37 73.30 -7.04
N GLU A 61 -22.04 74.43 -6.45
CA GLU A 61 -22.06 74.60 -4.99
C GLU A 61 -23.41 74.99 -4.46
N ASN A 62 -23.65 74.64 -3.20
CA ASN A 62 -24.42 75.37 -2.21
C ASN A 62 -25.89 75.05 -1.92
N ASN A 63 -26.33 73.79 -2.03
CA ASN A 63 -27.49 73.41 -1.17
C ASN A 63 -27.52 71.92 -0.75
N PHE A 64 -26.45 71.29 -0.93
CA PHE A 64 -26.33 69.81 -0.68
C PHE A 64 -25.66 69.45 0.65
N ASN A 65 -25.04 70.42 1.32
CA ASN A 65 -24.13 70.14 2.42
C ASN A 65 -24.78 69.78 3.79
N LEU A 66 -26.04 70.18 4.06
CA LEU A 66 -26.63 69.85 5.37
C LEU A 66 -27.33 68.50 5.42
N ASN A 67 -27.82 68.03 4.29
CA ASN A 67 -28.39 66.67 4.21
C ASN A 67 -27.32 65.58 4.02
N ILE A 68 -26.21 65.91 3.39
CA ILE A 68 -25.08 64.99 3.24
C ILE A 68 -24.36 64.82 4.58
N MET A 69 -24.15 65.88 5.36
CA MET A 69 -23.55 65.73 6.70
C MET A 69 -24.41 64.91 7.66
N LYS A 70 -25.74 65.10 7.63
CA LYS A 70 -26.65 64.23 8.42
C LYS A 70 -26.63 62.77 7.96
N ARG A 71 -26.55 62.51 6.65
CA ARG A 71 -26.43 61.13 6.11
C ARG A 71 -25.08 60.55 6.36
N LEU A 72 -23.97 61.32 6.32
CA LEU A 72 -22.64 60.88 6.67
C LEU A 72 -22.50 60.61 8.19
N PHE A 73 -23.14 61.40 9.06
CA PHE A 73 -23.18 61.10 10.48
C PHE A 73 -24.01 59.84 10.81
N ILE A 74 -25.11 59.60 10.11
CA ILE A 74 -25.91 58.40 10.26
C ILE A 74 -25.14 57.17 9.69
N CYS A 75 -24.48 57.31 8.57
CA CYS A 75 -23.62 56.23 8.02
C CYS A 75 -22.38 55.99 8.88
N ALA A 76 -21.73 57.01 9.45
CA ALA A 76 -20.64 56.85 10.39
C ALA A 76 -21.08 56.23 11.72
N ALA A 77 -22.26 56.61 12.24
CA ALA A 77 -22.84 56.00 13.43
C ALA A 77 -23.27 54.54 13.17
N LEU A 78 -23.77 54.20 11.96
CA LEU A 78 -24.09 52.85 11.57
C LEU A 78 -22.81 52.02 11.29
N LEU A 79 -21.74 52.63 10.79
CA LEU A 79 -20.42 51.96 10.65
C LEU A 79 -19.75 51.76 11.99
N VAL A 80 -19.85 52.67 12.96
CA VAL A 80 -19.34 52.49 14.32
C VAL A 80 -20.20 51.51 15.10
N ALA A 81 -21.52 51.49 14.93
CA ALA A 81 -22.41 50.48 15.50
C ALA A 81 -22.21 49.12 14.83
N GLY A 82 -21.91 49.09 13.53
CA GLY A 82 -21.51 47.87 12.81
C GLY A 82 -20.12 47.36 13.21
N ALA A 83 -19.17 48.24 13.53
CA ALA A 83 -17.84 47.89 14.01
C ALA A 83 -17.81 47.41 15.48
N LEU A 84 -18.79 47.89 16.29
CA LEU A 84 -18.95 47.37 17.65
C LEU A 84 -19.83 46.11 17.69
N GLY A 85 -20.53 45.77 16.62
CA GLY A 85 -21.28 44.51 16.44
C GLY A 85 -20.58 43.45 15.61
N ALA A 86 -19.39 43.73 15.05
CA ALA A 86 -18.48 42.71 14.57
C ALA A 86 -17.77 42.04 15.75
N SER A 87 -18.55 41.46 16.65
CA SER A 87 -18.08 40.29 17.40
C SER A 87 -17.58 39.36 16.32
N ALA A 88 -16.26 39.18 16.26
CA ALA A 88 -15.66 38.12 15.48
C ALA A 88 -16.50 36.88 15.76
N GLN A 89 -17.31 36.46 14.79
CA GLN A 89 -18.08 35.24 14.87
C GLN A 89 -17.03 34.19 14.97
N THR A 90 -16.63 33.87 16.23
CA THR A 90 -15.71 32.77 16.51
C THR A 90 -16.37 31.59 15.86
N LYS A 91 -15.79 31.08 14.78
CA LYS A 91 -16.27 29.85 14.15
C LYS A 91 -16.34 28.83 15.27
N ASN A 92 -17.56 28.42 15.61
CA ASN A 92 -17.82 27.51 16.70
C ASN A 92 -16.97 26.25 16.45
N GLY A 93 -15.97 25.99 17.28
CA GLY A 93 -14.98 24.94 17.07
C GLY A 93 -13.52 25.38 16.98
N GLY A 94 -13.25 26.70 16.86
CA GLY A 94 -11.89 27.23 16.91
C GLY A 94 -11.29 27.19 18.32
N ILE A 95 -9.96 27.03 18.43
CA ILE A 95 -9.24 27.15 19.70
C ILE A 95 -9.21 28.62 20.11
N SER A 96 -9.99 29.00 21.13
CA SER A 96 -9.96 30.37 21.67
C SER A 96 -8.73 30.58 22.57
N ALA A 97 -8.40 31.85 22.86
CA ALA A 97 -7.32 32.19 23.76
C ALA A 97 -7.51 31.59 25.16
N GLU A 98 -8.74 31.60 25.67
CA GLU A 98 -9.11 31.02 26.95
C GLU A 98 -8.99 29.49 26.93
N MET A 99 -9.38 28.86 25.81
CA MET A 99 -9.21 27.41 25.63
C MET A 99 -7.74 27.05 25.59
N LEU A 100 -6.91 27.81 24.84
CA LEU A 100 -5.46 27.59 24.76
C LEU A 100 -4.79 27.76 26.13
N ASP A 101 -5.19 28.78 26.90
CA ASP A 101 -4.69 28.99 28.28
C ASP A 101 -4.99 27.77 29.17
N ARG A 102 -6.21 27.24 29.12
CA ARG A 102 -6.57 26.02 29.86
C ARG A 102 -5.77 24.80 29.43
N ILE A 103 -5.62 24.61 28.10
CA ILE A 103 -4.88 23.48 27.53
C ILE A 103 -3.40 23.56 27.92
N SER A 104 -2.79 24.75 27.80
CA SER A 104 -1.36 24.94 28.08
C SER A 104 -1.01 24.65 29.53
N LYS A 105 -1.93 24.92 30.47
CA LYS A 105 -1.79 24.63 31.92
C LYS A 105 -1.76 23.13 32.25
N SER A 106 -2.15 22.26 31.28
CA SER A 106 -2.03 20.82 31.46
C SER A 106 -0.58 20.32 31.54
N TYR A 107 0.37 21.09 30.98
CA TYR A 107 1.80 20.82 31.11
C TYR A 107 2.35 21.50 32.38
N THR A 108 2.48 20.72 33.44
CA THR A 108 2.91 21.24 34.76
C THR A 108 4.43 21.42 34.90
N GLY A 109 5.20 20.86 33.98
CA GLY A 109 6.67 20.87 34.02
C GLY A 109 7.26 20.04 35.18
N SER A 110 6.58 18.94 35.56
CA SER A 110 7.12 18.00 36.54
C SER A 110 8.48 17.44 36.14
N ALA A 111 9.22 16.85 37.06
CA ALA A 111 10.55 16.28 36.79
C ALA A 111 10.47 15.20 35.71
N GLU A 112 9.45 14.35 35.77
CA GLU A 112 9.20 13.27 34.77
C GLU A 112 8.87 13.85 33.40
N GLN A 113 8.02 14.88 33.32
CA GLN A 113 7.69 15.54 32.06
C GLN A 113 8.92 16.19 31.42
N LYS A 114 9.78 16.81 32.24
CA LYS A 114 11.04 17.39 31.77
C LYS A 114 12.01 16.32 31.27
N ALA A 115 12.13 15.21 32.00
CA ALA A 115 13.00 14.10 31.62
C ALA A 115 12.56 13.50 30.26
N VAL A 116 11.28 13.19 30.09
CA VAL A 116 10.73 12.67 28.82
C VAL A 116 10.89 13.68 27.69
N LYS A 117 10.57 14.95 27.92
CA LYS A 117 10.77 16.02 26.92
C LYS A 117 12.25 16.11 26.46
N ASN A 118 13.19 16.05 27.41
CA ASN A 118 14.62 16.13 27.08
C ASN A 118 15.09 14.87 26.33
N ALA A 119 14.62 13.69 26.70
CA ALA A 119 14.90 12.44 26.00
C ALA A 119 14.37 12.46 24.56
N LEU A 120 13.14 12.92 24.37
CA LEU A 120 12.50 13.05 23.05
C LEU A 120 13.14 14.11 22.16
N ALA A 121 13.84 15.09 22.74
CA ALA A 121 14.58 16.09 21.95
C ALA A 121 15.77 15.52 21.17
N SER A 122 16.27 14.33 21.57
CA SER A 122 17.47 13.72 20.97
C SER A 122 17.29 12.26 20.55
N THR A 123 16.15 11.63 20.87
CA THR A 123 15.93 10.21 20.65
C THR A 123 14.54 9.97 20.04
N SER A 124 14.45 9.03 19.10
CA SER A 124 13.19 8.71 18.44
C SER A 124 12.13 8.18 19.43
N ILE A 125 10.88 8.51 19.17
CA ILE A 125 9.73 8.02 19.95
C ILE A 125 9.74 6.49 20.05
N ALA A 126 9.93 5.81 18.90
CA ALA A 126 9.93 4.35 18.86
C ALA A 126 11.03 3.74 19.74
N THR A 127 12.22 4.34 19.81
CA THR A 127 13.31 3.87 20.66
C THR A 127 12.96 4.02 22.14
N LEU A 128 12.38 5.15 22.54
CA LEU A 128 12.02 5.40 23.95
C LEU A 128 10.79 4.61 24.40
N ALA A 129 9.92 4.23 23.45
CA ALA A 129 8.72 3.45 23.75
C ALA A 129 8.98 1.94 23.79
N ILE A 130 10.20 1.45 23.53
CA ILE A 130 10.49 0.01 23.59
C ILE A 130 10.13 -0.52 24.98
N ASN A 131 9.26 -1.54 25.00
CA ASN A 131 8.85 -2.24 26.20
C ASN A 131 9.88 -3.33 26.54
N SER A 132 10.83 -3.00 27.43
CA SER A 132 11.89 -3.90 27.85
C SER A 132 11.38 -5.11 28.65
N GLU A 133 10.30 -4.97 29.40
CA GLU A 133 9.68 -6.06 30.16
C GLU A 133 9.07 -7.10 29.20
N ASN A 134 8.32 -6.64 28.20
CA ASN A 134 7.78 -7.53 27.16
C ASN A 134 8.90 -8.26 26.41
N LEU A 135 9.98 -7.56 26.04
CA LEU A 135 11.12 -8.18 25.36
C LEU A 135 11.81 -9.27 26.18
N ALA A 136 11.87 -9.10 27.51
CA ALA A 136 12.47 -10.10 28.41
C ALA A 136 11.63 -11.39 28.51
N MET A 137 10.34 -11.33 28.17
CA MET A 137 9.42 -12.46 28.21
C MET A 137 9.29 -13.22 26.89
N ILE A 138 9.85 -12.71 25.80
CA ILE A 138 9.75 -13.35 24.49
C ILE A 138 10.64 -14.60 24.46
N ASP A 139 9.99 -15.76 24.31
CA ASP A 139 10.67 -17.04 24.09
C ASP A 139 11.04 -17.17 22.61
N THR A 140 12.31 -17.46 22.36
CA THR A 140 12.87 -17.70 21.01
C THR A 140 13.01 -19.18 20.66
N HIS A 141 12.55 -20.07 21.54
CA HIS A 141 12.50 -21.50 21.28
C HIS A 141 11.29 -21.87 20.44
N PHE A 142 11.54 -22.59 19.35
CA PHE A 142 10.48 -23.07 18.43
C PHE A 142 10.53 -24.59 18.33
N SER A 143 9.46 -25.27 18.75
CA SER A 143 9.32 -26.73 18.69
C SER A 143 9.23 -27.27 17.25
N HIS A 144 8.74 -26.46 16.32
CA HIS A 144 8.57 -26.80 14.91
C HIS A 144 9.10 -25.67 14.02
N ARG A 145 9.82 -26.04 12.97
CA ARG A 145 10.32 -25.10 11.95
C ARG A 145 10.10 -25.70 10.57
N VAL A 146 9.54 -24.92 9.66
CA VAL A 146 9.47 -25.31 8.24
C VAL A 146 10.87 -25.25 7.65
N LYS A 147 11.24 -26.25 6.83
CA LYS A 147 12.52 -26.28 6.15
C LYS A 147 12.56 -25.21 5.06
N THR A 148 13.28 -24.14 5.31
CA THR A 148 13.55 -23.05 4.37
C THR A 148 15.04 -22.80 4.27
N GLN A 149 15.49 -22.08 3.23
CA GLN A 149 16.89 -21.69 3.06
C GLN A 149 17.04 -20.17 3.10
N GLY A 150 16.94 -19.61 4.29
CA GLY A 150 17.11 -18.19 4.52
C GLY A 150 15.96 -17.34 3.95
N ILE A 151 16.16 -16.05 4.02
CA ILE A 151 15.25 -15.02 3.51
C ILE A 151 15.81 -14.38 2.24
N THR A 152 14.93 -13.77 1.46
CA THR A 152 15.29 -12.92 0.33
C THR A 152 14.99 -11.46 0.65
N ASP A 153 15.79 -10.55 0.11
CA ASP A 153 15.71 -9.12 0.42
C ASP A 153 15.15 -8.34 -0.78
N GLN A 154 13.96 -7.77 -0.63
CA GLN A 154 13.28 -6.98 -1.66
C GLN A 154 13.88 -5.60 -1.88
N LYS A 155 14.85 -5.16 -1.07
CA LYS A 155 15.46 -3.83 -1.09
C LYS A 155 14.42 -2.71 -0.95
N SER A 156 14.62 -1.60 -1.67
CA SER A 156 13.71 -0.44 -1.69
C SER A 156 12.62 -0.62 -2.75
N SER A 157 11.79 -1.65 -2.60
CA SER A 157 10.66 -1.95 -3.49
C SER A 157 9.44 -2.42 -2.70
N GLY A 158 8.24 -2.28 -3.27
CA GLY A 158 6.97 -2.76 -2.70
C GLY A 158 6.65 -4.23 -3.04
N ARG A 159 7.63 -5.05 -3.44
CA ARG A 159 7.46 -6.41 -3.95
C ARG A 159 7.44 -7.50 -2.87
N CYS A 160 7.21 -7.16 -1.59
CA CYS A 160 7.19 -8.14 -0.48
C CYS A 160 6.28 -9.34 -0.77
N TRP A 161 5.10 -9.08 -1.32
CA TRP A 161 4.13 -10.11 -1.71
C TRP A 161 4.70 -11.15 -2.69
N LEU A 162 5.45 -10.68 -3.70
CA LEU A 162 6.07 -11.53 -4.70
C LEU A 162 7.25 -12.33 -4.13
N PHE A 163 8.12 -11.66 -3.36
CA PHE A 163 9.23 -12.30 -2.67
C PHE A 163 8.73 -13.41 -1.72
N THR A 164 7.71 -13.11 -0.92
CA THR A 164 7.09 -14.09 0.00
C THR A 164 6.44 -15.24 -0.75
N GLY A 165 5.65 -14.95 -1.79
CA GLY A 165 5.00 -15.99 -2.59
C GLY A 165 6.00 -16.94 -3.25
N LEU A 166 7.04 -16.39 -3.88
CA LEU A 166 8.11 -17.19 -4.48
C LEU A 166 8.92 -17.97 -3.41
N ASN A 167 9.10 -17.43 -2.19
CA ASN A 167 9.75 -18.17 -1.10
C ASN A 167 8.93 -19.35 -0.59
N VAL A 168 7.60 -19.24 -0.56
CA VAL A 168 6.71 -20.38 -0.23
C VAL A 168 6.90 -21.51 -1.23
N LEU A 169 6.94 -21.20 -2.52
CA LEU A 169 7.19 -22.21 -3.58
C LEU A 169 8.62 -22.73 -3.53
N ARG A 170 9.59 -21.86 -3.29
CA ARG A 170 11.00 -22.21 -3.15
C ARG A 170 11.23 -23.23 -2.03
N ALA A 171 10.58 -23.06 -0.88
CA ALA A 171 10.72 -23.98 0.25
C ALA A 171 10.37 -25.43 -0.15
N LYS A 172 9.28 -25.62 -0.88
CA LYS A 172 8.86 -26.94 -1.41
C LYS A 172 9.85 -27.48 -2.44
N MET A 173 10.27 -26.65 -3.38
CA MET A 173 11.18 -27.01 -4.46
C MET A 173 12.54 -27.47 -3.92
N ILE A 174 13.10 -26.74 -2.95
CA ILE A 174 14.38 -27.05 -2.32
C ILE A 174 14.34 -28.42 -1.63
N ASP A 175 13.29 -28.70 -0.86
CA ASP A 175 13.14 -29.97 -0.14
C ASP A 175 12.94 -31.14 -1.12
N LYS A 176 12.05 -30.97 -2.12
CA LYS A 176 11.70 -31.99 -3.11
C LYS A 176 12.85 -32.35 -4.05
N HIS A 177 13.59 -31.34 -4.52
CA HIS A 177 14.61 -31.50 -5.56
C HIS A 177 16.05 -31.41 -5.04
N ASN A 178 16.22 -31.20 -3.75
CA ASN A 178 17.54 -31.07 -3.10
C ASN A 178 18.40 -29.97 -3.76
N LEU A 179 17.90 -28.76 -3.85
CA LEU A 179 18.48 -27.60 -4.53
C LEU A 179 19.00 -26.56 -3.52
N PRO A 180 20.21 -26.76 -2.95
CA PRO A 180 20.76 -25.81 -1.99
C PRO A 180 21.03 -24.45 -2.68
N GLY A 181 20.63 -23.35 -2.03
CA GLY A 181 20.92 -22.01 -2.51
C GLY A 181 20.09 -21.53 -3.70
N PHE A 182 19.12 -22.31 -4.17
CA PHE A 182 18.25 -21.89 -5.27
C PHE A 182 17.40 -20.66 -4.92
N GLU A 183 17.28 -19.73 -5.85
CA GLU A 183 16.34 -18.62 -5.81
C GLU A 183 15.64 -18.44 -7.15
N PHE A 184 14.35 -18.08 -7.11
CA PHE A 184 13.64 -17.61 -8.30
C PHE A 184 14.03 -16.18 -8.64
N SER A 185 13.88 -15.80 -9.90
CA SER A 185 13.95 -14.40 -10.31
C SER A 185 12.66 -13.66 -9.95
N GLN A 186 12.74 -12.80 -8.95
CA GLN A 186 11.64 -11.88 -8.65
C GLN A 186 11.51 -10.80 -9.72
N ASN A 187 12.62 -10.42 -10.34
CA ASN A 187 12.63 -9.44 -11.41
C ASN A 187 11.81 -9.90 -12.62
N TYR A 188 11.88 -11.19 -13.00
CA TYR A 188 11.09 -11.77 -14.08
C TYR A 188 9.58 -11.62 -13.85
N ASN A 189 9.08 -12.08 -12.73
CA ASN A 189 7.64 -11.98 -12.43
C ASN A 189 7.21 -10.53 -12.17
N SER A 190 8.08 -9.68 -11.62
CA SER A 190 7.82 -8.26 -11.44
C SER A 190 7.70 -7.51 -12.77
N PHE A 191 8.46 -7.90 -13.80
CA PHE A 191 8.33 -7.35 -15.13
C PHE A 191 6.91 -7.55 -15.68
N TYR A 192 6.42 -8.78 -15.64
CA TYR A 192 5.07 -9.09 -16.11
C TYR A 192 3.98 -8.52 -15.20
N ASP A 193 4.21 -8.43 -13.89
CA ASP A 193 3.32 -7.73 -12.96
C ASP A 193 3.07 -6.29 -13.39
N GLN A 194 4.13 -5.55 -13.67
CA GLN A 194 4.00 -4.15 -14.07
C GLN A 194 3.35 -4.00 -15.44
N LEU A 195 3.65 -4.89 -16.40
CA LEU A 195 3.04 -4.89 -17.72
C LEU A 195 1.53 -5.20 -17.64
N GLU A 196 1.16 -6.22 -16.88
CA GLU A 196 -0.24 -6.64 -16.71
C GLU A 196 -1.07 -5.62 -15.93
N LYS A 197 -0.51 -5.03 -14.89
CA LYS A 197 -1.17 -3.93 -14.18
C LYS A 197 -1.38 -2.70 -15.06
N ALA A 198 -0.43 -2.39 -15.93
CA ALA A 198 -0.61 -1.34 -16.93
C ALA A 198 -1.76 -1.69 -17.89
N ASN A 199 -1.82 -2.94 -18.37
CA ASN A 199 -2.93 -3.42 -19.19
C ASN A 199 -4.27 -3.36 -18.44
N LEU A 200 -4.32 -3.82 -17.20
CA LEU A 200 -5.52 -3.76 -16.34
C LEU A 200 -6.02 -2.33 -16.17
N PHE A 201 -5.12 -1.39 -15.89
CA PHE A 201 -5.46 0.02 -15.76
C PHE A 201 -6.00 0.60 -17.07
N LEU A 202 -5.29 0.42 -18.18
CA LEU A 202 -5.71 0.97 -19.48
C LEU A 202 -7.06 0.38 -19.94
N GLN A 203 -7.30 -0.91 -19.68
CA GLN A 203 -8.58 -1.52 -19.98
C GLN A 203 -9.70 -0.96 -19.08
N ALA A 204 -9.44 -0.82 -17.76
CA ALA A 204 -10.39 -0.22 -16.85
C ALA A 204 -10.76 1.24 -17.24
N ILE A 205 -9.80 2.00 -17.79
CA ILE A 205 -10.07 3.35 -18.33
C ILE A 205 -10.98 3.27 -19.54
N ILE A 206 -10.76 2.32 -20.45
CA ILE A 206 -11.66 2.11 -21.61
C ILE A 206 -13.06 1.72 -21.15
N ASP A 207 -13.17 0.81 -20.18
CA ASP A 207 -14.44 0.31 -19.66
C ASP A 207 -15.24 1.40 -18.90
N THR A 208 -14.54 2.38 -18.33
CA THR A 208 -15.14 3.47 -17.56
C THR A 208 -15.16 4.82 -18.29
N ARG A 209 -14.83 4.88 -19.58
CA ARG A 209 -14.66 6.14 -20.34
C ARG A 209 -15.93 7.00 -20.39
N ASP A 210 -17.11 6.37 -20.35
CA ASP A 210 -18.41 7.08 -20.41
C ASP A 210 -18.83 7.65 -19.05
N LEU A 211 -18.13 7.30 -17.95
CA LEU A 211 -18.31 7.87 -16.62
C LEU A 211 -17.59 9.22 -16.52
N PRO A 212 -18.11 10.19 -15.75
CA PRO A 212 -17.46 11.48 -15.55
C PRO A 212 -16.13 11.32 -14.77
N MET A 213 -15.25 12.33 -14.84
CA MET A 213 -13.95 12.31 -14.17
C MET A 213 -14.04 12.29 -12.64
N ASP A 214 -15.12 12.79 -12.07
CA ASP A 214 -15.43 12.78 -10.63
C ASP A 214 -16.23 11.54 -10.19
N ASP A 215 -16.50 10.59 -11.10
CA ASP A 215 -16.98 9.27 -10.71
C ASP A 215 -15.96 8.58 -9.81
N ARG A 216 -16.42 7.96 -8.75
CA ARG A 216 -15.56 7.35 -7.71
C ARG A 216 -14.59 6.31 -8.25
N LYS A 217 -15.02 5.50 -9.23
CA LYS A 217 -14.17 4.49 -9.86
C LYS A 217 -13.10 5.13 -10.73
N VAL A 218 -13.47 6.15 -11.52
CA VAL A 218 -12.54 6.89 -12.37
C VAL A 218 -11.52 7.65 -11.52
N ASP A 219 -11.97 8.34 -10.49
CA ASP A 219 -11.11 9.06 -9.54
C ASP A 219 -10.11 8.11 -8.88
N TRP A 220 -10.58 6.94 -8.45
CA TRP A 220 -9.71 5.92 -7.87
C TRP A 220 -8.67 5.39 -8.87
N LEU A 221 -9.07 5.05 -10.10
CA LEU A 221 -8.16 4.61 -11.15
C LEU A 221 -7.08 5.66 -11.43
N MET A 222 -7.49 6.93 -11.57
CA MET A 222 -6.54 8.03 -11.83
C MET A 222 -5.57 8.28 -10.67
N LYS A 223 -5.98 8.05 -9.43
CA LYS A 223 -5.09 8.14 -8.25
C LYS A 223 -4.11 6.97 -8.22
N ASN A 224 -4.54 5.78 -8.64
CA ASN A 224 -3.82 4.53 -8.47
C ASN A 224 -3.60 3.79 -9.81
N PRO A 225 -2.92 4.38 -10.80
CA PRO A 225 -2.77 3.76 -12.12
C PRO A 225 -1.91 2.49 -12.10
N ILE A 226 -0.93 2.42 -11.21
CA ILE A 226 -0.02 1.28 -11.05
C ILE A 226 0.70 1.34 -9.70
N GLY A 227 1.11 0.21 -9.16
CA GLY A 227 1.89 0.11 -7.93
C GLY A 227 2.64 -1.19 -7.81
N ASP A 228 3.59 -1.26 -6.88
CA ASP A 228 4.40 -2.46 -6.62
C ASP A 228 3.68 -3.50 -5.75
N GLY A 229 2.64 -3.07 -5.02
CA GLY A 229 1.92 -3.91 -4.07
C GLY A 229 1.16 -5.06 -4.72
N GLY A 230 0.80 -6.06 -3.93
CA GLY A 230 0.01 -7.20 -4.38
C GLY A 230 -0.22 -8.22 -3.27
N GLN A 231 -0.91 -9.29 -3.65
CA GLN A 231 -1.32 -10.38 -2.79
C GLN A 231 -0.90 -11.71 -3.40
N PHE A 232 -1.13 -12.83 -2.70
CA PHE A 232 -0.83 -14.16 -3.23
C PHE A 232 -1.60 -14.47 -4.52
N THR A 233 -2.81 -13.94 -4.68
CA THR A 233 -3.57 -14.04 -5.95
C THR A 233 -2.76 -13.50 -7.13
N GLY A 234 -2.04 -12.38 -6.95
CA GLY A 234 -1.13 -11.87 -7.98
C GLY A 234 0.04 -12.82 -8.26
N VAL A 235 0.57 -13.49 -7.23
CA VAL A 235 1.61 -14.53 -7.42
C VAL A 235 1.08 -15.65 -8.28
N SER A 236 -0.10 -16.20 -7.94
CA SER A 236 -0.71 -17.30 -8.70
C SER A 236 -1.04 -16.90 -10.14
N ASN A 237 -1.72 -15.77 -10.34
CA ASN A 237 -2.06 -15.28 -11.68
C ASN A 237 -0.82 -15.16 -12.60
N LEU A 238 0.26 -14.54 -12.09
CA LEU A 238 1.47 -14.32 -12.87
C LEU A 238 2.21 -15.62 -13.19
N ILE A 239 2.36 -16.49 -12.19
CA ILE A 239 3.07 -17.76 -12.36
C ILE A 239 2.27 -18.71 -13.27
N MET A 240 0.96 -18.81 -13.05
CA MET A 240 0.10 -19.62 -13.91
C MET A 240 0.09 -19.11 -15.35
N LYS A 241 0.25 -17.81 -15.59
CA LYS A 241 0.28 -17.23 -16.94
C LYS A 241 1.67 -17.27 -17.58
N TYR A 242 2.73 -16.91 -16.84
CA TYR A 242 4.08 -16.67 -17.38
C TYR A 242 5.13 -17.67 -16.92
N GLY A 243 4.85 -18.51 -15.93
CA GLY A 243 5.84 -19.40 -15.34
C GLY A 243 6.83 -18.68 -14.41
N VAL A 244 7.96 -19.32 -14.18
CA VAL A 244 9.06 -18.80 -13.36
C VAL A 244 10.40 -19.12 -13.99
N VAL A 245 11.43 -18.37 -13.60
CA VAL A 245 12.80 -18.62 -14.03
C VAL A 245 13.75 -18.58 -12.81
N PRO A 246 14.91 -19.22 -12.83
CA PRO A 246 15.93 -19.06 -11.81
C PRO A 246 16.49 -17.63 -11.83
N LYS A 247 17.02 -17.18 -10.69
CA LYS A 247 17.55 -15.83 -10.51
C LYS A 247 18.60 -15.43 -11.53
N GLU A 248 19.41 -16.40 -11.97
CA GLU A 248 20.50 -16.20 -12.91
C GLU A 248 20.00 -15.89 -14.32
N ALA A 249 18.80 -16.37 -14.69
CA ALA A 249 18.23 -16.15 -16.01
C ALA A 249 17.70 -14.71 -16.21
N MET A 250 17.29 -14.05 -15.12
CA MET A 250 16.93 -12.62 -15.12
C MET A 250 17.26 -12.02 -13.75
N PRO A 251 18.49 -11.57 -13.53
CA PRO A 251 18.92 -11.03 -12.25
C PRO A 251 18.29 -9.70 -11.92
N GLU A 252 18.36 -9.31 -10.64
CA GLU A 252 17.90 -7.99 -10.19
C GLU A 252 18.75 -6.88 -10.81
N THR A 253 18.10 -5.77 -11.15
CA THR A 253 18.71 -4.52 -11.64
C THR A 253 18.74 -3.47 -10.54
N PHE A 254 19.36 -2.31 -10.81
CA PHE A 254 19.24 -1.18 -9.90
C PHE A 254 17.78 -0.72 -9.77
N GLN A 255 17.02 -0.69 -10.88
CA GLN A 255 15.63 -0.24 -10.88
C GLN A 255 14.67 -1.22 -10.22
N SER A 256 14.90 -2.53 -10.35
CA SER A 256 14.11 -3.53 -9.62
C SER A 256 14.36 -3.48 -8.11
N ASN A 257 15.58 -3.12 -7.69
CA ASN A 257 15.93 -2.91 -6.29
C ASN A 257 15.50 -1.54 -5.72
N ASN A 258 15.11 -0.57 -6.59
CA ASN A 258 14.73 0.79 -6.23
C ASN A 258 13.60 1.28 -7.16
N THR A 259 12.40 0.73 -6.97
CA THR A 259 11.29 0.84 -7.93
C THR A 259 10.60 2.20 -7.99
N SER A 260 10.79 3.09 -7.02
CA SER A 260 10.04 4.34 -6.90
C SER A 260 10.12 5.27 -8.13
N GLN A 261 11.29 5.41 -8.73
CA GLN A 261 11.47 6.28 -9.91
C GLN A 261 10.80 5.69 -11.15
N MET A 262 10.99 4.40 -11.39
CA MET A 262 10.30 3.69 -12.49
C MET A 262 8.78 3.78 -12.31
N ALA A 263 8.27 3.51 -11.11
CA ALA A 263 6.85 3.60 -10.80
C ALA A 263 6.29 5.02 -11.03
N MET A 264 7.05 6.07 -10.68
CA MET A 264 6.67 7.46 -10.95
C MET A 264 6.51 7.72 -12.45
N ILE A 265 7.47 7.28 -13.26
CA ILE A 265 7.43 7.45 -14.72
C ILE A 265 6.25 6.68 -15.32
N LEU A 266 6.05 5.43 -14.92
CA LEU A 266 4.91 4.62 -15.38
C LEU A 266 3.57 5.26 -14.99
N LYS A 267 3.41 5.75 -13.75
CA LYS A 267 2.19 6.45 -13.30
C LYS A 267 1.91 7.69 -14.12
N LEU A 268 2.93 8.48 -14.43
CA LEU A 268 2.79 9.68 -15.25
C LEU A 268 2.31 9.32 -16.66
N LYS A 269 2.99 8.34 -17.30
CA LYS A 269 2.69 7.91 -18.66
C LYS A 269 1.30 7.27 -18.76
N LEU A 270 0.92 6.45 -17.82
CA LEU A 270 -0.41 5.83 -17.78
C LEU A 270 -1.54 6.87 -17.62
N ARG A 271 -1.34 7.92 -16.82
CA ARG A 271 -2.33 9.01 -16.72
C ARG A 271 -2.47 9.80 -18.02
N GLU A 272 -1.38 10.06 -18.70
CA GLU A 272 -1.39 10.67 -20.03
C GLU A 272 -2.19 9.82 -21.03
N PHE A 273 -1.91 8.52 -21.07
CA PHE A 273 -2.65 7.57 -21.89
C PHE A 273 -4.13 7.46 -21.52
N ALA A 274 -4.45 7.52 -20.24
CA ALA A 274 -5.84 7.49 -19.77
C ALA A 274 -6.67 8.66 -20.32
N LEU A 275 -6.11 9.86 -20.36
CA LEU A 275 -6.79 11.02 -20.96
C LEU A 275 -7.05 10.81 -22.44
N GLU A 276 -6.08 10.33 -23.18
CA GLU A 276 -6.20 10.01 -24.62
C GLU A 276 -7.27 8.93 -24.86
N LEU A 277 -7.23 7.82 -24.11
CA LEU A 277 -8.16 6.69 -24.30
C LEU A 277 -9.62 7.09 -24.04
N ARG A 278 -9.87 7.99 -23.10
CA ARG A 278 -11.22 8.47 -22.78
C ARG A 278 -11.86 9.27 -23.92
N GLU A 279 -11.06 9.89 -24.79
CA GLU A 279 -11.53 10.66 -25.95
C GLU A 279 -11.74 9.79 -27.19
N LEU A 280 -11.16 8.59 -27.23
CA LEU A 280 -11.21 7.73 -28.40
C LEU A 280 -12.51 6.91 -28.48
N LYS A 281 -12.93 6.60 -29.71
CA LYS A 281 -14.00 5.60 -29.96
C LYS A 281 -13.52 4.19 -29.57
N PRO A 282 -14.42 3.27 -29.16
CA PRO A 282 -14.05 1.95 -28.61
C PRO A 282 -13.06 1.15 -29.46
N ALA A 283 -13.31 1.02 -30.76
CA ALA A 283 -12.43 0.24 -31.65
C ALA A 283 -11.03 0.84 -31.73
N LYS A 284 -10.93 2.18 -31.78
CA LYS A 284 -9.64 2.87 -31.81
C LYS A 284 -8.93 2.86 -30.45
N ALA A 285 -9.69 2.86 -29.34
CA ALA A 285 -9.11 2.76 -28.01
C ALA A 285 -8.42 1.39 -27.80
N ALA A 286 -9.01 0.31 -28.30
CA ALA A 286 -8.40 -1.03 -28.22
C ALA A 286 -7.08 -1.13 -29.03
N GLU A 287 -7.06 -0.59 -30.24
CA GLU A 287 -5.85 -0.53 -31.08
C GLU A 287 -4.75 0.33 -30.41
N ARG A 288 -5.13 1.52 -29.95
CA ARG A 288 -4.20 2.46 -29.32
C ARG A 288 -3.64 1.91 -27.98
N LYS A 289 -4.44 1.14 -27.24
CA LYS A 289 -3.97 0.46 -26.02
C LYS A 289 -2.79 -0.47 -26.28
N GLU A 290 -2.78 -1.22 -27.38
CA GLU A 290 -1.66 -2.09 -27.74
C GLU A 290 -0.37 -1.30 -28.00
N GLU A 291 -0.48 -0.17 -28.72
CA GLU A 291 0.66 0.74 -28.92
C GLU A 291 1.18 1.32 -27.59
N MET A 292 0.27 1.73 -26.70
CA MET A 292 0.60 2.23 -25.37
C MET A 292 1.32 1.16 -24.53
N LEU A 293 0.84 -0.08 -24.57
CA LEU A 293 1.51 -1.20 -23.90
C LEU A 293 2.89 -1.48 -24.50
N THR A 294 3.09 -1.27 -25.78
CA THR A 294 4.41 -1.36 -26.44
C THR A 294 5.38 -0.31 -25.88
N GLU A 295 4.90 0.92 -25.61
CA GLU A 295 5.72 1.94 -24.97
C GLU A 295 6.06 1.58 -23.52
N ILE A 296 5.09 1.06 -22.75
CA ILE A 296 5.31 0.57 -21.38
C ILE A 296 6.31 -0.60 -21.38
N TYR A 297 6.16 -1.57 -22.27
CA TYR A 297 7.07 -2.71 -22.40
C TYR A 297 8.52 -2.25 -22.61
N ARG A 298 8.74 -1.26 -23.49
CA ARG A 298 10.06 -0.70 -23.73
C ARG A 298 10.68 -0.07 -22.48
N ILE A 299 9.90 0.73 -21.73
CA ILE A 299 10.36 1.30 -20.46
C ILE A 299 10.74 0.20 -19.47
N LEU A 300 9.92 -0.86 -19.37
CA LEU A 300 10.21 -1.99 -18.49
C LEU A 300 11.48 -2.74 -18.92
N VAL A 301 11.69 -2.97 -20.21
CA VAL A 301 12.93 -3.59 -20.72
C VAL A 301 14.16 -2.76 -20.37
N GLU A 302 14.09 -1.45 -20.55
CA GLU A 302 15.20 -0.54 -20.24
C GLU A 302 15.52 -0.50 -18.72
N CYS A 303 14.51 -0.68 -17.86
CA CYS A 303 14.67 -0.68 -16.41
C CYS A 303 15.03 -2.04 -15.82
N LEU A 304 14.40 -3.10 -16.30
CA LEU A 304 14.40 -4.42 -15.67
C LEU A 304 15.16 -5.50 -16.48
N GLY A 305 15.47 -5.23 -17.76
CA GLY A 305 16.03 -6.18 -18.68
C GLY A 305 14.97 -6.91 -19.51
N VAL A 306 15.42 -7.68 -20.50
CA VAL A 306 14.54 -8.46 -21.40
C VAL A 306 14.18 -9.77 -20.71
N PRO A 307 12.88 -10.06 -20.49
CA PRO A 307 12.48 -11.33 -19.90
C PRO A 307 12.80 -12.49 -20.87
N PRO A 308 13.47 -13.56 -20.42
CA PRO A 308 13.82 -14.68 -21.26
C PRO A 308 12.56 -15.47 -21.66
N THR A 309 12.47 -15.85 -22.92
CA THR A 309 11.48 -16.80 -23.43
C THR A 309 11.99 -18.25 -23.34
N GLU A 310 13.30 -18.42 -23.32
CA GLU A 310 14.02 -19.68 -23.18
C GLU A 310 15.36 -19.39 -22.49
N PHE A 311 15.83 -20.33 -21.66
CA PHE A 311 17.11 -20.22 -20.97
C PHE A 311 17.72 -21.60 -20.72
N GLU A 312 19.05 -21.70 -20.73
CA GLU A 312 19.78 -22.87 -20.27
C GLU A 312 19.99 -22.78 -18.77
N TRP A 313 19.76 -23.88 -18.05
CA TRP A 313 19.99 -23.95 -16.61
C TRP A 313 20.73 -25.23 -16.24
N THR A 314 21.81 -25.06 -15.45
CA THR A 314 22.63 -26.14 -14.94
C THR A 314 22.30 -26.40 -13.47
N ARG A 315 21.87 -27.62 -13.17
CA ARG A 315 21.61 -28.08 -11.83
C ARG A 315 22.87 -28.65 -11.23
N TYR A 316 23.18 -28.27 -9.99
CA TYR A 316 24.30 -28.78 -9.22
C TYR A 316 23.81 -29.56 -8.00
N ASP A 317 24.57 -30.55 -7.56
CA ASP A 317 24.40 -31.23 -6.27
C ASP A 317 25.02 -30.41 -5.12
N LYS A 318 24.88 -30.93 -3.88
CA LYS A 318 25.46 -30.27 -2.69
C LYS A 318 26.99 -30.20 -2.69
N ALA A 319 27.66 -31.05 -3.47
CA ALA A 319 29.11 -31.08 -3.63
C ALA A 319 29.59 -30.15 -4.75
N GLY A 320 28.68 -29.53 -5.49
CA GLY A 320 28.96 -28.65 -6.63
C GLY A 320 29.18 -29.40 -7.95
N ASN A 321 28.85 -30.69 -8.06
CA ASN A 321 28.92 -31.41 -9.31
C ASN A 321 27.69 -31.13 -10.18
N VAL A 322 27.90 -31.08 -11.50
CA VAL A 322 26.80 -30.94 -12.46
C VAL A 322 25.92 -32.19 -12.43
N VAL A 323 24.63 -32.00 -12.15
CA VAL A 323 23.62 -33.08 -12.21
C VAL A 323 23.00 -33.13 -13.59
N SER A 324 22.65 -31.96 -14.16
CA SER A 324 22.06 -31.84 -15.48
C SER A 324 22.20 -30.41 -15.98
N THR A 325 22.29 -30.26 -17.30
CA THR A 325 22.11 -28.97 -18.00
C THR A 325 21.01 -29.15 -19.04
N LYS A 326 19.99 -28.31 -18.98
CA LYS A 326 18.83 -28.36 -19.87
C LYS A 326 18.39 -26.97 -20.27
N THR A 327 17.79 -26.87 -21.43
CA THR A 327 17.08 -25.68 -21.89
C THR A 327 15.62 -25.75 -21.45
N TYR A 328 15.14 -24.64 -20.92
CA TYR A 328 13.77 -24.50 -20.41
C TYR A 328 13.11 -23.25 -20.99
N THR A 329 11.79 -23.33 -21.20
CA THR A 329 10.94 -22.15 -21.18
C THR A 329 10.52 -21.88 -19.71
N PRO A 330 10.11 -20.65 -19.36
CA PRO A 330 9.62 -20.36 -18.00
C PRO A 330 8.48 -21.29 -17.55
N LYS A 331 7.61 -21.70 -18.47
CA LYS A 331 6.51 -22.63 -18.20
C LYS A 331 7.01 -24.05 -17.97
N SER A 332 7.88 -24.59 -18.83
CA SER A 332 8.42 -25.95 -18.65
C SER A 332 9.27 -26.07 -17.39
N PHE A 333 9.95 -25.00 -17.01
CA PHE A 333 10.65 -24.94 -15.72
C PHE A 333 9.70 -24.99 -14.54
N TYR A 334 8.61 -24.22 -14.59
CA TYR A 334 7.54 -24.26 -13.58
C TYR A 334 6.95 -25.69 -13.47
N GLU A 335 6.59 -26.30 -14.59
CA GLU A 335 5.97 -27.62 -14.64
C GLU A 335 6.90 -28.72 -14.05
N GLU A 336 8.19 -28.70 -14.38
CA GLU A 336 9.15 -29.71 -13.89
C GLU A 336 9.41 -29.56 -12.38
N PHE A 337 9.55 -28.33 -11.87
CA PHE A 337 10.04 -28.11 -10.51
C PHE A 337 8.94 -27.83 -9.49
N ILE A 338 7.82 -27.25 -9.89
CA ILE A 338 6.68 -26.95 -9.02
C ILE A 338 5.47 -27.78 -9.42
N GLY A 339 4.92 -27.57 -10.62
CA GLY A 339 3.87 -28.37 -11.23
C GLY A 339 2.55 -28.38 -10.45
N GLU A 340 2.25 -27.33 -9.71
CA GLU A 340 1.04 -27.20 -8.90
C GLU A 340 0.06 -26.25 -9.55
N ASP A 341 -1.24 -26.53 -9.44
CA ASP A 341 -2.27 -25.53 -9.74
C ASP A 341 -2.37 -24.56 -8.55
N LEU A 342 -1.78 -23.37 -8.72
CA LEU A 342 -1.71 -22.37 -7.64
C LEU A 342 -3.06 -21.71 -7.36
N GLU A 343 -3.98 -21.70 -8.32
CA GLU A 343 -5.31 -21.10 -8.16
C GLU A 343 -6.22 -22.01 -7.37
N SER A 344 -6.17 -23.31 -7.61
CA SER A 344 -7.03 -24.29 -6.91
C SER A 344 -6.43 -24.88 -5.64
N ASN A 345 -5.12 -24.83 -5.45
CA ASN A 345 -4.44 -25.46 -4.30
C ASN A 345 -4.21 -24.53 -3.11
N TYR A 346 -4.45 -23.23 -3.26
CA TYR A 346 -4.27 -22.23 -2.20
C TYR A 346 -5.59 -21.55 -1.87
N ILE A 347 -5.79 -21.25 -0.60
CA ILE A 347 -6.93 -20.50 -0.08
C ILE A 347 -6.41 -19.31 0.70
N MET A 348 -6.92 -18.13 0.36
CA MET A 348 -6.69 -16.90 1.12
C MET A 348 -7.62 -16.88 2.35
N ILE A 349 -7.03 -16.65 3.52
CA ILE A 349 -7.77 -16.50 4.77
C ILE A 349 -7.47 -15.12 5.36
N MET A 350 -8.50 -14.43 5.80
CA MET A 350 -8.40 -13.14 6.48
C MET A 350 -9.03 -13.22 7.86
N ASN A 351 -8.53 -12.42 8.79
CA ASN A 351 -9.21 -12.10 10.03
C ASN A 351 -9.59 -10.62 10.05
N ASP A 352 -10.82 -10.35 9.64
CA ASP A 352 -11.42 -9.01 9.65
C ASP A 352 -12.66 -8.97 10.55
N PRO A 353 -12.54 -8.41 11.76
CA PRO A 353 -13.67 -8.32 12.70
C PRO A 353 -14.73 -7.27 12.29
N THR A 354 -14.53 -6.52 11.21
CA THR A 354 -15.54 -5.58 10.70
C THR A 354 -16.58 -6.27 9.82
N ARG A 355 -16.30 -7.50 9.39
CA ARG A 355 -17.13 -8.31 8.49
C ARG A 355 -17.57 -9.62 9.15
N GLU A 356 -18.62 -10.22 8.61
CA GLU A 356 -19.12 -11.50 9.10
C GLU A 356 -18.10 -12.63 8.89
N TYR A 357 -17.83 -13.41 9.94
CA TYR A 357 -16.98 -14.58 9.85
C TYR A 357 -17.69 -15.76 9.15
N GLY A 358 -16.89 -16.63 8.53
CA GLY A 358 -17.40 -17.79 7.80
C GLY A 358 -17.95 -17.46 6.41
N LYS A 359 -17.75 -16.24 5.93
CA LYS A 359 -18.14 -15.79 4.59
C LYS A 359 -16.93 -15.64 3.68
N VAL A 360 -17.17 -15.82 2.39
CA VAL A 360 -16.21 -15.54 1.33
C VAL A 360 -16.49 -14.14 0.78
N TYR A 361 -15.43 -13.36 0.60
CA TYR A 361 -15.48 -12.01 0.05
C TYR A 361 -14.58 -11.94 -1.17
N GLU A 362 -15.01 -11.18 -2.16
CA GLU A 362 -14.27 -10.86 -3.37
C GLU A 362 -13.92 -9.37 -3.37
N ILE A 363 -12.72 -9.06 -3.90
CA ILE A 363 -12.25 -7.69 -4.03
C ILE A 363 -12.06 -7.36 -5.50
N GLU A 364 -12.94 -6.50 -6.01
CA GLU A 364 -12.94 -6.07 -7.41
C GLU A 364 -11.62 -5.36 -7.77
N TYR A 365 -11.07 -5.66 -8.93
CA TYR A 365 -9.77 -5.16 -9.42
C TYR A 365 -8.54 -5.55 -8.60
N ASP A 366 -8.67 -6.33 -7.53
CA ASP A 366 -7.50 -6.89 -6.85
C ASP A 366 -7.09 -8.21 -7.50
N ARG A 367 -6.68 -8.09 -8.75
CA ARG A 367 -6.04 -9.10 -9.58
C ARG A 367 -4.90 -8.45 -10.33
N HIS A 368 -3.92 -9.23 -10.74
CA HIS A 368 -2.73 -8.70 -11.42
C HIS A 368 -2.79 -8.85 -12.93
N VAL A 369 -3.55 -9.78 -13.44
CA VAL A 369 -3.80 -9.97 -14.87
C VAL A 369 -5.28 -9.73 -15.19
N TYR A 370 -5.58 -9.12 -16.32
CA TYR A 370 -6.96 -8.77 -16.66
C TYR A 370 -7.88 -10.01 -16.79
N ASP A 371 -7.35 -11.08 -17.35
CA ASP A 371 -7.98 -12.38 -17.54
C ASP A 371 -7.82 -13.34 -16.33
N GLY A 372 -7.29 -12.85 -15.20
CA GLY A 372 -7.12 -13.61 -13.97
C GLY A 372 -8.29 -13.45 -13.00
N GLU A 373 -8.23 -14.22 -11.92
CA GLU A 373 -9.21 -14.19 -10.84
C GLU A 373 -8.97 -13.00 -9.91
N ASN A 374 -10.05 -12.37 -9.46
CA ASN A 374 -9.99 -11.39 -8.38
C ASN A 374 -9.58 -12.05 -7.06
N TRP A 375 -9.06 -11.27 -6.14
CA TRP A 375 -8.77 -11.76 -4.80
C TRP A 375 -10.04 -12.20 -4.08
N LEU A 376 -10.09 -13.50 -3.78
CA LEU A 376 -11.12 -14.13 -2.93
C LEU A 376 -10.47 -14.49 -1.59
N TYR A 377 -11.18 -14.23 -0.49
CA TYR A 377 -10.77 -14.69 0.82
C TYR A 377 -11.94 -15.18 1.67
N ILE A 378 -11.67 -16.14 2.54
CA ILE A 378 -12.60 -16.52 3.60
C ILE A 378 -12.25 -15.76 4.88
N ASN A 379 -13.22 -15.08 5.48
CA ASN A 379 -13.04 -14.37 6.73
C ASN A 379 -13.26 -15.33 7.93
N LEU A 380 -12.24 -15.47 8.79
CA LEU A 380 -12.27 -16.40 9.93
C LEU A 380 -11.89 -15.71 11.25
N PRO A 381 -12.42 -16.20 12.40
CA PRO A 381 -11.95 -15.82 13.70
C PRO A 381 -10.45 -16.10 13.87
N ILE A 382 -9.74 -15.27 14.64
CA ILE A 382 -8.28 -15.38 14.77
C ILE A 382 -7.82 -16.72 15.37
N GLU A 383 -8.60 -17.32 16.25
CA GLU A 383 -8.32 -18.64 16.83
C GLU A 383 -8.28 -19.71 15.75
N ARG A 384 -9.25 -19.66 14.81
CA ARG A 384 -9.27 -20.60 13.68
C ARG A 384 -8.11 -20.38 12.72
N VAL A 385 -7.74 -19.12 12.49
CA VAL A 385 -6.53 -18.77 11.71
C VAL A 385 -5.27 -19.36 12.34
N LYS A 386 -5.12 -19.24 13.67
CA LYS A 386 -3.98 -19.80 14.43
C LYS A 386 -3.93 -21.34 14.35
N GLU A 387 -5.08 -22.02 14.50
CA GLU A 387 -5.16 -23.48 14.38
C GLU A 387 -4.66 -23.96 13.02
N LEU A 388 -5.10 -23.31 11.94
CA LEU A 388 -4.68 -23.65 10.58
C LEU A 388 -3.19 -23.36 10.35
N ALA A 389 -2.67 -22.25 10.89
CA ALA A 389 -1.25 -21.92 10.84
C ALA A 389 -0.40 -22.98 11.55
N ILE A 390 -0.79 -23.36 12.75
CA ILE A 390 -0.10 -24.41 13.53
C ILE A 390 -0.11 -25.74 12.76
N ALA A 391 -1.24 -26.13 12.16
CA ALA A 391 -1.33 -27.34 11.36
C ALA A 391 -0.40 -27.30 10.16
N SER A 392 -0.34 -26.16 9.43
CA SER A 392 0.57 -25.98 8.29
C SER A 392 2.05 -26.11 8.68
N ILE A 393 2.47 -25.46 9.77
CA ILE A 393 3.86 -25.54 10.27
C ILE A 393 4.21 -26.98 10.68
N LYS A 394 3.30 -27.69 11.37
CA LYS A 394 3.50 -29.10 11.76
C LYS A 394 3.62 -30.01 10.57
N ASP A 395 2.95 -29.69 9.46
CA ASP A 395 3.04 -30.42 8.18
C ASP A 395 4.26 -30.01 7.34
N ASN A 396 5.19 -29.25 7.89
CA ASN A 396 6.36 -28.69 7.17
C ASN A 396 5.97 -27.85 5.94
N THR A 397 4.81 -27.18 5.97
CA THR A 397 4.33 -26.36 4.87
C THR A 397 4.51 -24.88 5.20
N ALA A 398 5.28 -24.16 4.35
CA ALA A 398 5.45 -22.72 4.45
C ALA A 398 4.16 -22.00 4.06
N MET A 399 3.88 -20.89 4.73
CA MET A 399 2.70 -20.06 4.48
C MET A 399 3.08 -18.68 4.00
N TYR A 400 2.29 -18.16 3.11
CA TYR A 400 2.27 -16.71 2.86
C TYR A 400 1.53 -16.03 4.01
N PHE A 401 2.17 -15.03 4.63
CA PHE A 401 1.60 -14.29 5.74
C PHE A 401 1.74 -12.79 5.51
N SER A 402 0.69 -12.03 5.82
CA SER A 402 0.69 -10.56 5.71
C SER A 402 -0.03 -9.92 6.89
N CYS A 403 0.54 -8.86 7.46
CA CYS A 403 -0.05 -8.15 8.60
C CYS A 403 0.44 -6.70 8.72
N ASP A 404 -0.04 -5.99 9.74
CA ASP A 404 0.43 -4.64 10.11
C ASP A 404 1.79 -4.72 10.81
N VAL A 405 2.85 -4.85 10.02
CA VAL A 405 4.23 -4.99 10.53
C VAL A 405 4.76 -3.66 11.07
N GLY A 406 4.53 -2.56 10.36
CA GLY A 406 5.20 -1.29 10.64
C GLY A 406 4.99 -0.74 12.06
N LYS A 407 3.81 -0.98 12.64
CA LYS A 407 3.43 -0.47 13.96
C LYS A 407 3.90 -1.35 15.12
N PHE A 408 4.12 -2.64 14.89
CA PHE A 408 4.34 -3.62 15.95
C PHE A 408 5.72 -4.31 15.87
N ALA A 409 6.51 -4.04 14.83
CA ALA A 409 7.81 -4.65 14.64
C ALA A 409 8.92 -3.91 15.38
N ASN A 410 9.59 -4.59 16.30
CA ASN A 410 10.89 -4.18 16.79
C ASN A 410 11.98 -4.80 15.89
N ARG A 411 12.41 -4.07 14.87
CA ARG A 411 13.35 -4.56 13.85
C ARG A 411 14.73 -4.92 14.44
N THR A 412 15.16 -4.22 15.48
CA THR A 412 16.45 -4.47 16.15
C THR A 412 16.47 -5.82 16.87
N LYS A 413 15.33 -6.23 17.41
CA LYS A 413 15.18 -7.50 18.12
C LYS A 413 14.57 -8.61 17.28
N GLY A 414 14.08 -8.29 16.08
CA GLY A 414 13.42 -9.26 15.20
C GLY A 414 12.09 -9.77 15.77
N THR A 415 11.35 -8.94 16.52
CA THR A 415 10.10 -9.34 17.15
C THR A 415 8.93 -8.56 16.58
N LEU A 416 7.80 -9.23 16.40
CA LEU A 416 6.52 -8.66 15.99
C LEU A 416 5.50 -8.98 17.09
N ASP A 417 5.21 -8.00 17.95
CA ASP A 417 4.34 -8.17 19.10
C ASP A 417 3.58 -6.87 19.38
N VAL A 418 2.31 -6.97 19.76
CA VAL A 418 1.45 -5.80 20.06
C VAL A 418 1.96 -5.00 21.26
N ASN A 419 2.76 -5.60 22.14
CA ASN A 419 3.33 -4.99 23.34
C ASN A 419 4.81 -4.58 23.15
N ASN A 420 5.37 -4.62 21.94
CA ASN A 420 6.74 -4.19 21.70
C ASN A 420 7.01 -2.74 22.08
N PHE A 421 5.97 -1.89 22.05
CA PHE A 421 6.07 -0.46 22.32
C PHE A 421 5.03 -0.03 23.37
N ASP A 422 5.48 0.62 24.43
CA ASP A 422 4.63 1.21 25.47
C ASP A 422 4.53 2.74 25.29
N TYR A 423 3.79 3.15 24.29
CA TYR A 423 3.47 4.55 24.07
C TYR A 423 2.57 5.12 25.18
N ALA A 424 1.78 4.28 25.84
CA ALA A 424 0.87 4.70 26.88
C ALA A 424 1.63 5.24 28.10
N SER A 425 2.62 4.51 28.59
CA SER A 425 3.49 4.96 29.68
C SER A 425 4.34 6.17 29.28
N LEU A 426 4.92 6.16 28.05
CA LEU A 426 5.77 7.24 27.57
C LEU A 426 5.03 8.59 27.56
N PHE A 427 3.79 8.60 27.03
CA PHE A 427 2.99 9.83 26.89
C PHE A 427 1.94 10.02 28.00
N ARG A 428 1.83 9.09 28.93
CA ARG A 428 0.82 9.12 30.01
C ARG A 428 -0.60 9.31 29.47
N THR A 429 -0.93 8.55 28.43
CA THR A 429 -2.23 8.54 27.78
C THR A 429 -2.65 7.10 27.47
N SER A 430 -3.82 6.90 26.89
CA SER A 430 -4.30 5.57 26.52
C SER A 430 -4.55 5.45 25.04
N PHE A 431 -4.41 4.22 24.52
CA PHE A 431 -4.70 3.86 23.13
C PHE A 431 -5.67 2.66 23.11
N PRO A 432 -6.94 2.87 23.49
CA PRO A 432 -7.86 1.78 23.82
C PRO A 432 -8.52 1.10 22.62
N MET A 433 -8.24 1.52 21.39
CA MET A 433 -8.89 0.95 20.20
C MET A 433 -8.57 -0.54 20.05
N ASP A 434 -9.62 -1.35 19.94
CA ASP A 434 -9.51 -2.75 19.56
C ASP A 434 -9.18 -2.89 18.04
N LYS A 435 -9.00 -4.13 17.56
CA LYS A 435 -8.68 -4.39 16.14
C LYS A 435 -9.78 -3.87 15.20
N LYS A 436 -11.06 -4.09 15.55
CA LYS A 436 -12.19 -3.63 14.75
C LYS A 436 -12.18 -2.11 14.60
N GLN A 437 -12.02 -1.41 15.72
CA GLN A 437 -11.97 0.05 15.75
C GLN A 437 -10.77 0.60 14.98
N ARG A 438 -9.58 -0.04 15.10
CA ARG A 438 -8.41 0.37 14.32
C ARG A 438 -8.61 0.20 12.82
N ILE A 439 -9.26 -0.87 12.37
CA ILE A 439 -9.58 -1.06 10.95
C ILE A 439 -10.56 0.01 10.48
N GLN A 440 -11.65 0.23 11.22
CA GLN A 440 -12.68 1.22 10.88
C GLN A 440 -12.18 2.66 10.83
N THR A 441 -11.13 2.97 11.61
CA THR A 441 -10.52 4.30 11.65
C THR A 441 -9.26 4.41 10.80
N TYR A 442 -8.98 3.43 9.95
CA TYR A 442 -7.78 3.36 9.10
C TYR A 442 -6.45 3.42 9.89
N SER A 443 -6.51 3.08 11.18
CA SER A 443 -5.34 3.04 12.05
C SER A 443 -4.55 1.74 11.96
N SER A 444 -5.05 0.73 11.26
CA SER A 444 -4.39 -0.56 11.06
C SER A 444 -4.74 -1.14 9.69
N GLY A 445 -3.78 -1.75 9.06
CA GLY A 445 -3.92 -2.45 7.79
C GLY A 445 -2.71 -3.33 7.53
N SER A 446 -2.82 -4.30 6.62
CA SER A 446 -1.66 -5.10 6.21
C SER A 446 -0.67 -4.21 5.46
N SER A 447 0.56 -4.16 5.92
CA SER A 447 1.60 -3.30 5.36
C SER A 447 2.77 -4.10 4.77
N HIS A 448 2.88 -5.39 5.08
CA HIS A 448 4.01 -6.20 4.62
C HIS A 448 3.67 -7.69 4.62
N ALA A 449 4.13 -8.38 3.56
CA ALA A 449 4.08 -9.84 3.44
C ALA A 449 5.44 -10.45 3.82
N MET A 450 5.41 -11.62 4.47
CA MET A 450 6.59 -12.39 4.90
C MET A 450 6.28 -13.90 4.96
#